data_765035e1207c226e3c07240d9adbf052
#
_entry.id   765035e1207c226e3c07240d9adbf052
#
_cell.length_a   1.000
_cell.length_b   1.000
_cell.length_c   1.000
_cell.angle_alpha   90.00
_cell.angle_beta   90.00
_cell.angle_gamma   90.00
#
_symmetry.space_group_name_H-M   'P 1'
#
loop_
_entity.id
_entity.type
_entity.pdbx_description
1 polymer ?
#
loop_
_entity_poly.entity_id
_entity_poly.type
_entity_poly.pdbx_seq_one_letter_code
_entity_poly.pdbx_strand_id
1 'polypeptide(L)'
;MSMTEFQQSCYNIVTDPNLSPKQKSNLLALAAENNLPYVDLDKETQQALNDRVICDMYEGLAPYKPRYVLPDYVKFLKQGSQWLELNPAETFDDALNLLIIIYHHVPSVTGMPVYLGCLDQILLPYVGNLTEDEIYQRLKHFWIMLDRNLPDAFMHANIGPTDNIICRVILRIDRELKQVAPNLTFIYDEDITPESLLLVAIENICETSKPHIANNNMIQKDFDGQGYGVVSCYNSLPVAGGGSTLSRINLKEVAVRSKNIEDFLSNILPHYCQLQLNLIQARSNFLYNKSNFFNSSFLVEEGLIDPKRFAPMFGIFGMAEAVNILQEKANLAGRYGFDEQANELALTITQLIAEFIDNHTIDYAWKGKAMLHSQSGISIDRATTPGLRIPYGQEPDPVTHIMALYKHHQYFTSGISDILTIDETIKNNPLALLQICKAAFKFGFREFTANISGNDLVRVTGYMVRLSDIKRYKKEGSRINTTFLGAEAAENTENNSYLCRKPRVISHEQVMGNR
;
A
#
# COMPACT_ATOMS: atom_id res chain seq x y z
N MET A 1 -37.07 -23.68 0.32
CA MET A 1 -36.29 -23.20 -0.82
C MET A 1 -34.83 -23.22 -0.42
N SER A 2 -33.97 -23.87 -1.19
CA SER A 2 -32.52 -23.78 -0.97
C SER A 2 -32.03 -22.36 -1.32
N MET A 3 -31.19 -21.77 -0.49
CA MET A 3 -30.55 -20.49 -0.79
C MET A 3 -29.59 -20.63 -1.99
N THR A 4 -29.51 -19.60 -2.82
CA THR A 4 -28.42 -19.49 -3.79
C THR A 4 -27.09 -19.23 -3.07
N GLU A 5 -25.96 -19.45 -3.72
CA GLU A 5 -24.63 -19.15 -3.15
C GLU A 5 -24.52 -17.68 -2.68
N PHE A 6 -25.04 -16.77 -3.48
CA PHE A 6 -25.07 -15.35 -3.11
C PHE A 6 -25.93 -15.09 -1.86
N GLN A 7 -27.11 -15.67 -1.79
CA GLN A 7 -27.97 -15.55 -0.59
C GLN A 7 -27.29 -16.14 0.65
N GLN A 8 -26.59 -17.26 0.51
CA GLN A 8 -25.85 -17.87 1.61
C GLN A 8 -24.68 -16.98 2.07
N SER A 9 -23.96 -16.37 1.13
CA SER A 9 -22.90 -15.41 1.45
C SER A 9 -23.45 -14.21 2.23
N CYS A 10 -24.53 -13.60 1.74
CA CYS A 10 -25.21 -12.49 2.45
C CYS A 10 -25.70 -12.91 3.84
N TYR A 11 -26.29 -14.10 3.96
CA TYR A 11 -26.75 -14.64 5.24
C TYR A 11 -25.59 -14.78 6.25
N ASN A 12 -24.46 -15.32 5.82
CA ASN A 12 -23.27 -15.47 6.65
C ASN A 12 -22.75 -14.12 7.15
N ILE A 13 -22.71 -13.10 6.28
CA ILE A 13 -22.32 -11.73 6.67
C ILE A 13 -23.29 -11.18 7.74
N VAL A 14 -24.60 -11.28 7.51
CA VAL A 14 -25.62 -10.72 8.41
C VAL A 14 -25.59 -11.40 9.78
N THR A 15 -25.37 -12.72 9.80
CA THR A 15 -25.41 -13.53 11.02
C THR A 15 -24.09 -13.59 11.79
N ASP A 16 -22.98 -13.08 11.22
CA ASP A 16 -21.69 -13.06 11.91
C ASP A 16 -21.75 -12.16 13.15
N PRO A 17 -21.58 -12.72 14.36
CA PRO A 17 -21.64 -11.95 15.60
C PRO A 17 -20.43 -11.02 15.80
N ASN A 18 -19.34 -11.21 15.04
CA ASN A 18 -18.10 -10.44 15.17
C ASN A 18 -18.09 -9.18 14.30
N LEU A 19 -19.06 -9.02 13.41
CA LEU A 19 -19.17 -7.86 12.53
C LEU A 19 -20.08 -6.79 13.12
N SER A 20 -19.61 -5.55 13.10
CA SER A 20 -20.45 -4.38 13.41
C SER A 20 -21.47 -4.12 12.27
N PRO A 21 -22.55 -3.36 12.53
CA PRO A 21 -23.52 -3.02 11.48
C PRO A 21 -22.90 -2.34 10.27
N LYS A 22 -21.91 -1.44 10.47
CA LYS A 22 -21.18 -0.76 9.38
C LYS A 22 -20.37 -1.76 8.55
N GLN A 23 -19.66 -2.68 9.20
CA GLN A 23 -18.92 -3.74 8.51
C GLN A 23 -19.84 -4.64 7.69
N LYS A 24 -21.00 -5.05 8.25
CA LYS A 24 -22.00 -5.83 7.53
C LYS A 24 -22.47 -5.11 6.28
N SER A 25 -22.80 -3.82 6.38
CA SER A 25 -23.23 -3.03 5.22
C SER A 25 -22.16 -2.96 4.12
N ASN A 26 -20.90 -2.74 4.49
CA ASN A 26 -19.79 -2.71 3.54
C ASN A 26 -19.57 -4.07 2.87
N LEU A 27 -19.59 -5.15 3.64
CA LEU A 27 -19.41 -6.50 3.11
C LEU A 27 -20.58 -6.96 2.23
N LEU A 28 -21.81 -6.55 2.53
CA LEU A 28 -22.97 -6.80 1.66
C LEU A 28 -22.85 -6.06 0.33
N ALA A 29 -22.38 -4.80 0.35
CA ALA A 29 -22.11 -4.04 -0.86
C ALA A 29 -21.02 -4.73 -1.71
N LEU A 30 -19.93 -5.15 -1.08
CA LEU A 30 -18.84 -5.88 -1.74
C LEU A 30 -19.31 -7.22 -2.31
N ALA A 31 -20.15 -7.97 -1.58
CA ALA A 31 -20.73 -9.22 -2.08
C ALA A 31 -21.62 -8.98 -3.32
N ALA A 32 -22.37 -7.88 -3.35
CA ALA A 32 -23.15 -7.51 -4.53
C ALA A 32 -22.25 -7.12 -5.72
N GLU A 33 -21.21 -6.32 -5.50
CA GLU A 33 -20.21 -5.98 -6.53
C GLU A 33 -19.55 -7.23 -7.12
N ASN A 34 -19.17 -8.19 -6.28
CA ASN A 34 -18.56 -9.47 -6.71
C ASN A 34 -19.53 -10.45 -7.38
N ASN A 35 -20.82 -10.14 -7.39
CA ASN A 35 -21.83 -10.95 -8.08
C ASN A 35 -22.20 -10.39 -9.48
N LEU A 36 -21.56 -9.30 -9.91
CA LEU A 36 -21.69 -8.80 -11.28
C LEU A 36 -20.95 -9.73 -12.27
N PRO A 37 -21.39 -9.78 -13.55
CA PRO A 37 -20.65 -10.52 -14.56
C PRO A 37 -19.27 -9.91 -14.75
N TYR A 38 -18.28 -10.77 -15.02
CA TYR A 38 -16.92 -10.31 -15.31
C TYR A 38 -16.90 -9.36 -16.49
N VAL A 39 -15.95 -8.44 -16.50
CA VAL A 39 -15.64 -7.67 -17.71
C VAL A 39 -15.31 -8.62 -18.87
N ASP A 40 -15.54 -8.17 -20.10
CA ASP A 40 -15.29 -8.99 -21.29
C ASP A 40 -13.81 -9.31 -21.42
N LEU A 41 -13.47 -10.59 -21.25
CA LEU A 41 -12.10 -11.12 -21.28
C LEU A 41 -12.00 -12.27 -22.29
N ASP A 42 -10.85 -12.37 -22.93
CA ASP A 42 -10.51 -13.56 -23.69
C ASP A 42 -10.37 -14.81 -22.80
N LYS A 43 -10.48 -16.00 -23.40
CA LYS A 43 -10.48 -17.27 -22.65
C LYS A 43 -9.16 -17.53 -21.91
N GLU A 44 -8.03 -17.10 -22.46
CA GLU A 44 -6.72 -17.32 -21.84
C GLU A 44 -6.54 -16.43 -20.61
N THR A 45 -6.92 -15.16 -20.72
CA THR A 45 -6.93 -14.24 -19.56
C THR A 45 -7.85 -14.74 -18.45
N GLN A 46 -9.07 -15.21 -18.82
CA GLN A 46 -9.99 -15.80 -17.82
C GLN A 46 -9.41 -17.08 -17.18
N GLN A 47 -8.74 -17.93 -17.95
CA GLN A 47 -8.09 -19.13 -17.43
C GLN A 47 -6.94 -18.79 -16.50
N ALA A 48 -6.11 -17.80 -16.84
CA ALA A 48 -5.02 -17.33 -15.99
C ALA A 48 -5.50 -16.79 -14.64
N LEU A 49 -6.67 -16.15 -14.60
CA LEU A 49 -7.34 -15.74 -13.35
C LEU A 49 -7.84 -16.94 -12.54
N ASN A 50 -8.49 -17.92 -13.20
CA ASN A 50 -8.98 -19.13 -12.55
C ASN A 50 -7.83 -19.95 -11.94
N ASP A 51 -6.71 -20.03 -12.66
CA ASP A 51 -5.48 -20.70 -12.22
C ASP A 51 -4.66 -19.88 -11.22
N ARG A 52 -5.06 -18.64 -10.95
CA ARG A 52 -4.40 -17.72 -10.03
C ARG A 52 -2.94 -17.39 -10.41
N VAL A 53 -2.63 -17.44 -11.67
CA VAL A 53 -1.35 -16.92 -12.21
C VAL A 53 -1.43 -15.39 -12.34
N ILE A 54 -2.61 -14.89 -12.71
CA ILE A 54 -2.99 -13.49 -12.53
C ILE A 54 -4.00 -13.43 -11.40
N CYS A 55 -3.87 -12.46 -10.52
CA CYS A 55 -4.71 -12.33 -9.34
C CYS A 55 -5.38 -10.95 -9.29
N ASP A 56 -6.64 -10.96 -8.94
CA ASP A 56 -7.39 -9.77 -8.56
C ASP A 56 -6.96 -9.25 -7.17
N MET A 57 -7.21 -7.98 -6.90
CA MET A 57 -6.94 -7.31 -5.63
C MET A 57 -8.16 -6.57 -5.10
N TYR A 58 -9.28 -7.27 -5.01
CA TYR A 58 -10.56 -6.75 -4.45
C TYR A 58 -11.29 -5.73 -5.32
N GLU A 59 -10.97 -5.59 -6.60
CA GLU A 59 -11.73 -4.72 -7.50
C GLU A 59 -13.11 -5.29 -7.86
N GLY A 60 -13.32 -6.58 -7.64
CA GLY A 60 -14.50 -7.30 -8.10
C GLY A 60 -14.46 -7.66 -9.59
N LEU A 61 -15.52 -8.30 -10.05
CA LEU A 61 -15.60 -8.82 -11.43
C LEU A 61 -15.78 -7.70 -12.46
N ALA A 62 -16.49 -6.64 -12.09
CA ALA A 62 -16.73 -5.47 -12.94
C ALA A 62 -16.56 -4.19 -12.10
N PRO A 63 -15.31 -3.71 -11.92
CA PRO A 63 -15.03 -2.56 -11.05
C PRO A 63 -15.64 -1.30 -11.63
N TYR A 64 -16.68 -0.79 -10.97
CA TYR A 64 -17.44 0.38 -11.43
C TYR A 64 -16.86 1.72 -10.93
N LYS A 65 -15.86 1.67 -10.07
CA LYS A 65 -15.15 2.83 -9.49
C LYS A 65 -13.65 2.61 -9.57
N PRO A 66 -12.82 3.67 -9.60
CA PRO A 66 -11.38 3.54 -9.50
C PRO A 66 -10.98 2.87 -8.19
N ARG A 67 -9.87 2.14 -8.22
CA ARG A 67 -9.31 1.53 -7.01
C ARG A 67 -9.00 2.57 -5.94
N TYR A 68 -8.33 3.65 -6.32
CA TYR A 68 -7.94 4.73 -5.42
C TYR A 68 -8.23 6.08 -6.07
N VAL A 69 -8.84 6.97 -5.31
CA VAL A 69 -9.12 8.35 -5.72
C VAL A 69 -8.34 9.28 -4.80
N LEU A 70 -7.55 10.17 -5.38
CA LEU A 70 -6.69 11.15 -4.71
C LEU A 70 -7.14 12.58 -5.08
N PRO A 71 -8.18 13.13 -4.45
CA PRO A 71 -8.65 14.46 -4.77
C PRO A 71 -7.62 15.55 -4.45
N ASP A 72 -7.71 16.67 -5.14
CA ASP A 72 -7.01 17.89 -4.78
C ASP A 72 -7.70 18.58 -3.58
N TYR A 73 -7.31 18.19 -2.38
CA TYR A 73 -7.85 18.77 -1.15
C TYR A 73 -7.44 20.23 -0.93
N VAL A 74 -6.31 20.67 -1.51
CA VAL A 74 -5.90 22.09 -1.45
C VAL A 74 -6.91 22.93 -2.22
N LYS A 75 -7.28 22.49 -3.43
CA LYS A 75 -8.30 23.14 -4.24
C LYS A 75 -9.65 23.12 -3.55
N PHE A 76 -10.05 21.97 -2.99
CA PHE A 76 -11.32 21.84 -2.26
C PHE A 76 -11.43 22.83 -1.11
N LEU A 77 -10.43 22.94 -0.24
CA LEU A 77 -10.48 23.88 0.88
C LEU A 77 -10.54 25.34 0.43
N LYS A 78 -9.90 25.67 -0.70
CA LYS A 78 -9.90 27.04 -1.25
C LYS A 78 -11.18 27.43 -1.95
N GLN A 79 -11.90 26.51 -2.57
CA GLN A 79 -13.11 26.81 -3.34
C GLN A 79 -14.40 26.43 -2.64
N GLY A 80 -14.34 25.56 -1.61
CA GLY A 80 -15.53 24.89 -1.08
C GLY A 80 -16.06 23.83 -2.03
N SER A 81 -17.36 23.54 -1.94
CA SER A 81 -18.06 22.62 -2.82
C SER A 81 -19.50 23.08 -3.03
N GLN A 82 -19.88 23.28 -4.27
CA GLN A 82 -21.27 23.60 -4.61
C GLN A 82 -22.19 22.39 -4.39
N TRP A 83 -21.71 21.19 -4.71
CA TRP A 83 -22.48 19.95 -4.56
C TRP A 83 -22.74 19.61 -3.09
N LEU A 84 -21.75 19.85 -2.20
CA LEU A 84 -21.88 19.65 -0.76
C LEU A 84 -22.47 20.88 -0.03
N GLU A 85 -22.75 21.97 -0.72
CA GLU A 85 -23.22 23.24 -0.14
C GLU A 85 -22.25 23.79 0.93
N LEU A 86 -20.94 23.74 0.66
CA LEU A 86 -19.88 24.15 1.58
C LEU A 86 -19.14 25.38 1.06
N ASN A 87 -18.95 26.36 1.93
CA ASN A 87 -18.11 27.51 1.68
C ASN A 87 -16.61 27.13 1.75
N PRO A 88 -15.71 27.92 1.15
CA PRO A 88 -14.26 27.82 1.37
C PRO A 88 -13.89 27.86 2.86
N ALA A 89 -12.80 27.19 3.22
CA ALA A 89 -12.27 27.24 4.57
C ALA A 89 -11.64 28.63 4.84
N GLU A 90 -11.99 29.24 5.97
CA GLU A 90 -11.39 30.49 6.44
C GLU A 90 -10.50 30.28 7.65
N THR A 91 -10.80 29.31 8.48
CA THR A 91 -10.11 29.00 9.74
C THR A 91 -9.54 27.57 9.74
N PHE A 92 -8.69 27.30 10.71
CA PHE A 92 -8.15 25.95 10.92
C PHE A 92 -9.24 24.93 11.26
N ASP A 93 -10.22 25.34 12.06
CA ASP A 93 -11.35 24.48 12.41
C ASP A 93 -12.26 24.21 11.19
N ASP A 94 -12.48 25.20 10.30
CA ASP A 94 -13.19 24.98 9.05
C ASP A 94 -12.45 23.96 8.18
N ALA A 95 -11.12 24.12 8.02
CA ALA A 95 -10.32 23.21 7.20
C ALA A 95 -10.42 21.76 7.71
N LEU A 96 -10.33 21.53 9.03
CA LEU A 96 -10.47 20.19 9.62
C LEU A 96 -11.88 19.61 9.39
N ASN A 97 -12.92 20.42 9.60
CA ASN A 97 -14.31 19.97 9.43
C ASN A 97 -14.63 19.67 7.97
N LEU A 98 -14.21 20.51 7.04
CA LEU A 98 -14.42 20.31 5.61
C LEU A 98 -13.71 19.04 5.12
N LEU A 99 -12.48 18.78 5.58
CA LEU A 99 -11.78 17.55 5.24
C LEU A 99 -12.53 16.30 5.73
N ILE A 100 -13.07 16.31 6.95
CA ILE A 100 -13.86 15.18 7.44
C ILE A 100 -15.10 14.96 6.57
N ILE A 101 -15.79 16.03 6.17
CA ILE A 101 -16.98 15.92 5.33
C ILE A 101 -16.62 15.31 3.98
N ILE A 102 -15.63 15.86 3.26
CA ILE A 102 -15.29 15.34 1.94
C ILE A 102 -14.77 13.90 1.98
N TYR A 103 -14.06 13.49 3.03
CA TYR A 103 -13.57 12.12 3.14
C TYR A 103 -14.70 11.08 3.09
N HIS A 104 -15.88 11.40 3.57
CA HIS A 104 -17.05 10.51 3.46
C HIS A 104 -17.61 10.37 2.02
N HIS A 105 -17.16 11.21 1.11
CA HIS A 105 -17.61 11.24 -0.29
C HIS A 105 -16.54 10.80 -1.28
N VAL A 106 -15.35 10.41 -0.82
CA VAL A 106 -14.26 9.91 -1.67
C VAL A 106 -14.34 8.39 -1.71
N PRO A 107 -14.69 7.80 -2.86
CA PRO A 107 -14.79 6.34 -2.98
C PRO A 107 -13.41 5.69 -3.09
N SER A 108 -13.35 4.42 -2.72
CA SER A 108 -12.21 3.54 -2.98
C SER A 108 -12.66 2.09 -3.02
N VAL A 109 -11.74 1.18 -3.33
CA VAL A 109 -11.99 -0.26 -3.29
C VAL A 109 -12.46 -0.74 -1.91
N THR A 110 -12.03 -0.10 -0.83
CA THR A 110 -12.44 -0.42 0.55
C THR A 110 -13.71 0.29 1.00
N GLY A 111 -14.24 1.19 0.18
CA GLY A 111 -15.41 2.02 0.52
C GLY A 111 -15.10 3.22 1.42
N MET A 112 -13.84 3.44 1.78
CA MET A 112 -13.34 4.59 2.56
C MET A 112 -12.23 5.29 1.79
N PRO A 113 -11.95 6.59 2.04
CA PRO A 113 -10.85 7.28 1.39
C PRO A 113 -9.52 6.64 1.78
N VAL A 114 -8.68 6.36 0.80
CA VAL A 114 -7.32 5.86 1.05
C VAL A 114 -6.28 6.97 1.14
N TYR A 115 -6.59 8.15 0.60
CA TYR A 115 -5.72 9.32 0.63
C TYR A 115 -6.35 10.44 1.44
N LEU A 116 -5.64 10.91 2.45
CA LEU A 116 -6.09 12.00 3.31
C LEU A 116 -5.38 13.33 3.00
N GLY A 117 -4.48 13.33 2.01
CA GLY A 117 -3.68 14.49 1.61
C GLY A 117 -2.32 14.57 2.29
N CYS A 118 -1.51 15.53 1.84
CA CYS A 118 -0.30 15.96 2.54
C CYS A 118 -0.73 16.97 3.63
N LEU A 119 -1.11 16.44 4.80
CA LEU A 119 -1.90 17.17 5.80
C LEU A 119 -1.22 18.41 6.33
N ASP A 120 0.08 18.37 6.52
CA ASP A 120 0.83 19.54 7.01
C ASP A 120 0.82 20.68 6.00
N GLN A 121 0.95 20.39 4.70
CA GLN A 121 0.91 21.38 3.64
C GLN A 121 -0.52 21.92 3.42
N ILE A 122 -1.52 21.05 3.52
CA ILE A 122 -2.93 21.41 3.33
C ILE A 122 -3.42 22.32 4.44
N LEU A 123 -3.02 22.04 5.70
CA LEU A 123 -3.52 22.72 6.88
C LEU A 123 -2.71 23.97 7.28
N LEU A 124 -1.43 24.03 6.91
CA LEU A 124 -0.53 25.14 7.29
C LEU A 124 -1.09 26.54 6.95
N PRO A 125 -1.73 26.78 5.77
CA PRO A 125 -2.29 28.09 5.45
C PRO A 125 -3.38 28.60 6.41
N TYR A 126 -4.00 27.72 7.16
CA TYR A 126 -5.14 28.02 8.04
C TYR A 126 -4.75 28.18 9.52
N VAL A 127 -3.48 27.99 9.86
CA VAL A 127 -2.99 28.07 11.26
C VAL A 127 -3.25 29.44 11.90
N GLY A 128 -3.11 30.53 11.13
CA GLY A 128 -3.33 31.88 11.64
C GLY A 128 -2.46 32.18 12.85
N ASN A 129 -3.09 32.63 13.94
CA ASN A 129 -2.44 33.00 15.20
C ASN A 129 -2.55 31.91 16.29
N LEU A 130 -2.90 30.67 15.91
CA LEU A 130 -3.00 29.58 16.88
C LEU A 130 -1.65 29.26 17.50
N THR A 131 -1.64 29.03 18.81
CA THR A 131 -0.49 28.50 19.52
C THR A 131 -0.27 27.02 19.21
N GLU A 132 0.94 26.51 19.48
CA GLU A 132 1.23 25.07 19.31
C GLU A 132 0.27 24.18 20.09
N ASP A 133 -0.08 24.56 21.32
CA ASP A 133 -1.01 23.78 22.14
C ASP A 133 -2.44 23.77 21.55
N GLU A 134 -2.90 24.87 21.01
CA GLU A 134 -4.20 24.93 20.33
C GLU A 134 -4.22 24.09 19.07
N ILE A 135 -3.17 24.13 18.26
CA ILE A 135 -2.99 23.28 17.09
C ILE A 135 -2.97 21.81 17.53
N TYR A 136 -2.19 21.47 18.53
CA TYR A 136 -2.07 20.11 19.05
C TYR A 136 -3.42 19.55 19.51
N GLN A 137 -4.21 20.30 20.28
CA GLN A 137 -5.52 19.81 20.75
C GLN A 137 -6.48 19.54 19.59
N ARG A 138 -6.55 20.48 18.62
CA ARG A 138 -7.42 20.33 17.43
C ARG A 138 -7.01 19.15 16.56
N LEU A 139 -5.71 19.04 16.25
CA LEU A 139 -5.18 17.93 15.45
C LEU A 139 -5.31 16.59 16.19
N LYS A 140 -5.16 16.54 17.51
CA LYS A 140 -5.35 15.32 18.28
C LYS A 140 -6.80 14.82 18.20
N HIS A 141 -7.77 15.71 18.31
CA HIS A 141 -9.18 15.37 18.13
C HIS A 141 -9.44 14.90 16.70
N PHE A 142 -8.92 15.61 15.70
CA PHE A 142 -9.03 15.23 14.31
C PHE A 142 -8.41 13.84 14.03
N TRP A 143 -7.22 13.57 14.57
CA TRP A 143 -6.53 12.28 14.42
C TRP A 143 -7.32 11.12 15.03
N ILE A 144 -7.90 11.32 16.20
CA ILE A 144 -8.81 10.36 16.85
C ILE A 144 -10.07 10.16 15.98
N MET A 145 -10.64 11.24 15.45
CA MET A 145 -11.84 11.20 14.65
C MET A 145 -11.61 10.45 13.32
N LEU A 146 -10.44 10.61 12.68
CA LEU A 146 -10.10 9.84 11.48
C LEU A 146 -10.19 8.32 11.75
N ASP A 147 -9.54 7.84 12.79
CA ASP A 147 -9.54 6.41 13.14
C ASP A 147 -10.93 5.89 13.56
N ARG A 148 -11.72 6.71 14.26
CA ARG A 148 -13.04 6.30 14.78
C ARG A 148 -14.17 6.45 13.76
N ASN A 149 -14.08 7.48 12.92
CA ASN A 149 -15.14 7.85 11.98
C ASN A 149 -14.95 7.24 10.59
N LEU A 150 -13.68 7.05 10.19
CA LEU A 150 -13.27 6.45 8.92
C LEU A 150 -12.44 5.17 9.20
N PRO A 151 -13.01 4.13 9.81
CA PRO A 151 -12.24 2.98 10.31
C PRO A 151 -11.79 2.05 9.17
N ASP A 152 -10.82 2.48 8.40
CA ASP A 152 -10.22 1.72 7.32
C ASP A 152 -8.70 1.61 7.53
N ALA A 153 -8.18 0.40 7.49
CA ALA A 153 -6.76 0.14 7.69
C ALA A 153 -5.87 0.71 6.57
N PHE A 154 -6.45 1.03 5.42
CA PHE A 154 -5.73 1.56 4.26
C PHE A 154 -5.69 3.09 4.19
N MET A 155 -6.40 3.80 5.06
CA MET A 155 -6.31 5.26 5.13
C MET A 155 -4.87 5.72 5.35
N HIS A 156 -4.43 6.68 4.57
CA HIS A 156 -3.05 7.12 4.51
C HIS A 156 -2.92 8.64 4.47
N ALA A 157 -2.25 9.21 5.44
CA ALA A 157 -1.87 10.62 5.45
C ALA A 157 -0.41 10.77 5.01
N ASN A 158 -0.11 11.84 4.28
CA ASN A 158 1.24 12.25 3.96
C ASN A 158 1.60 13.50 4.75
N ILE A 159 2.87 13.70 5.06
CA ILE A 159 3.46 14.88 5.69
C ILE A 159 4.87 15.13 5.14
N GLY A 160 5.39 16.35 5.30
CA GLY A 160 6.71 16.76 4.81
C GLY A 160 6.62 17.31 3.36
N PRO A 161 7.76 17.58 2.70
CA PRO A 161 9.15 17.47 3.20
C PRO A 161 9.60 18.67 4.06
N THR A 162 8.80 19.74 4.12
CA THR A 162 9.15 20.99 4.78
C THR A 162 8.96 20.91 6.29
N ASP A 163 9.88 21.49 7.04
CA ASP A 163 9.76 21.62 8.49
C ASP A 163 8.73 22.69 8.84
N ASN A 164 7.63 22.28 9.42
CA ASN A 164 6.57 23.15 9.90
C ASN A 164 5.90 22.60 11.16
N ILE A 165 5.17 23.49 11.85
CA ILE A 165 4.53 23.16 13.12
C ILE A 165 3.55 21.97 13.01
N ILE A 166 2.76 21.91 11.94
CA ILE A 166 1.76 20.85 11.73
C ILE A 166 2.44 19.50 11.58
N CYS A 167 3.52 19.41 10.76
CA CYS A 167 4.30 18.19 10.58
C CYS A 167 4.82 17.63 11.92
N ARG A 168 5.44 18.50 12.75
CA ARG A 168 5.96 18.11 14.05
C ARG A 168 4.86 17.68 15.02
N VAL A 169 3.73 18.40 15.03
CA VAL A 169 2.59 18.07 15.89
C VAL A 169 1.94 16.75 15.48
N ILE A 170 1.79 16.46 14.18
CA ILE A 170 1.27 15.17 13.70
C ILE A 170 2.18 14.01 14.15
N LEU A 171 3.51 14.13 13.99
CA LEU A 171 4.45 13.10 14.46
C LEU A 171 4.34 12.88 15.97
N ARG A 172 4.20 13.95 16.75
CA ARG A 172 3.98 13.87 18.22
C ARG A 172 2.70 13.14 18.57
N ILE A 173 1.58 13.47 17.91
CA ILE A 173 0.26 12.86 18.14
C ILE A 173 0.29 11.38 17.76
N ASP A 174 0.88 11.04 16.62
CA ASP A 174 0.98 9.65 16.15
C ASP A 174 1.77 8.79 17.14
N ARG A 175 2.89 9.30 17.66
CA ARG A 175 3.71 8.64 18.68
C ARG A 175 2.95 8.44 19.99
N GLU A 176 2.18 9.43 20.40
CA GLU A 176 1.41 9.37 21.65
C GLU A 176 0.22 8.40 21.56
N LEU A 177 -0.56 8.50 20.48
CA LEU A 177 -1.80 7.73 20.36
C LEU A 177 -1.57 6.29 19.89
N LYS A 178 -0.49 6.02 19.15
CA LYS A 178 -0.15 4.71 18.59
C LYS A 178 -1.36 4.05 17.89
N GLN A 179 -2.12 4.85 17.14
CA GLN A 179 -3.29 4.38 16.42
C GLN A 179 -2.87 3.54 15.19
N VAL A 180 -3.71 2.60 14.81
CA VAL A 180 -3.52 1.81 13.59
C VAL A 180 -3.73 2.69 12.35
N ALA A 181 -4.84 3.43 12.33
CA ALA A 181 -5.18 4.37 11.27
C ALA A 181 -5.16 5.83 11.78
N PRO A 182 -4.82 6.77 10.93
CA PRO A 182 -4.31 6.59 9.57
C PRO A 182 -2.89 6.01 9.54
N ASN A 183 -2.54 5.35 8.45
CA ASN A 183 -1.16 5.08 8.13
C ASN A 183 -0.48 6.40 7.74
N LEU A 184 0.83 6.49 7.89
CA LEU A 184 1.55 7.76 7.75
C LEU A 184 2.77 7.58 6.85
N THR A 185 2.91 8.47 5.87
CA THR A 185 4.13 8.63 5.06
C THR A 185 4.77 9.98 5.34
N PHE A 186 6.05 9.97 5.63
CA PHE A 186 6.89 11.16 5.65
C PHE A 186 7.58 11.29 4.30
N ILE A 187 7.30 12.35 3.57
CA ILE A 187 7.96 12.70 2.32
C ILE A 187 9.30 13.32 2.69
N TYR A 188 10.38 12.67 2.30
CA TYR A 188 11.75 13.13 2.53
C TYR A 188 12.36 13.67 1.25
N ASP A 189 12.94 14.86 1.35
CA ASP A 189 13.68 15.51 0.27
C ASP A 189 15.05 15.92 0.81
N GLU A 190 16.12 15.44 0.18
CA GLU A 190 17.49 15.67 0.65
C GLU A 190 17.85 17.17 0.67
N ASP A 191 17.28 17.96 -0.25
CA ASP A 191 17.58 19.38 -0.40
C ASP A 191 16.71 20.28 0.51
N ILE A 192 15.56 19.77 1.00
CA ILE A 192 14.56 20.57 1.71
C ILE A 192 14.45 20.16 3.19
N THR A 193 14.49 18.85 3.47
CA THR A 193 14.20 18.32 4.81
C THR A 193 15.38 18.47 5.77
N PRO A 194 15.28 19.27 6.85
CA PRO A 194 16.33 19.34 7.84
C PRO A 194 16.55 17.98 8.53
N GLU A 195 17.79 17.66 8.84
CA GLU A 195 18.12 16.39 9.52
C GLU A 195 17.41 16.28 10.89
N SER A 196 17.21 17.40 11.58
CA SER A 196 16.46 17.44 12.84
C SER A 196 15.00 16.98 12.69
N LEU A 197 14.33 17.29 11.58
CA LEU A 197 12.96 16.82 11.31
C LEU A 197 12.95 15.35 10.93
N LEU A 198 13.89 14.92 10.08
CA LEU A 198 14.03 13.50 9.73
C LEU A 198 14.30 12.65 10.97
N LEU A 199 15.14 13.14 11.92
CA LEU A 199 15.38 12.46 13.19
C LEU A 199 14.10 12.29 14.01
N VAL A 200 13.23 13.29 14.08
CA VAL A 200 11.93 13.17 14.75
C VAL A 200 11.05 12.10 14.10
N ALA A 201 11.06 12.01 12.78
CA ALA A 201 10.34 10.94 12.06
C ALA A 201 10.95 9.55 12.34
N ILE A 202 12.27 9.43 12.41
CA ILE A 202 12.98 8.19 12.78
C ILE A 202 12.69 7.77 14.22
N GLU A 203 12.69 8.69 15.16
CA GLU A 203 12.28 8.42 16.54
C GLU A 203 10.83 7.91 16.62
N ASN A 204 9.94 8.46 15.78
CA ASN A 204 8.57 7.97 15.68
C ASN A 204 8.53 6.53 15.14
N ILE A 205 9.35 6.19 14.14
CA ILE A 205 9.48 4.81 13.65
C ILE A 205 9.92 3.86 14.76
N CYS A 206 10.89 4.25 15.58
CA CYS A 206 11.35 3.44 16.70
C CYS A 206 10.22 3.05 17.66
N GLU A 207 9.24 3.94 17.87
CA GLU A 207 8.13 3.75 18.80
C GLU A 207 6.87 3.11 18.19
N THR A 208 6.60 3.37 16.90
CA THR A 208 5.31 3.06 16.27
C THR A 208 5.43 2.28 14.96
N SER A 209 6.65 2.04 14.47
CA SER A 209 6.91 1.54 13.11
C SER A 209 6.28 2.42 12.01
N LYS A 210 5.96 3.68 12.34
CA LYS A 210 5.51 4.76 11.45
C LYS A 210 6.38 6.02 11.67
N PRO A 211 6.46 6.90 10.69
CA PRO A 211 5.95 6.83 9.32
C PRO A 211 6.74 5.85 8.44
N HIS A 212 6.19 5.52 7.27
CA HIS A 212 6.96 5.11 6.12
C HIS A 212 7.66 6.36 5.54
N ILE A 213 8.88 6.24 5.01
CA ILE A 213 9.60 7.38 4.44
C ILE A 213 9.72 7.22 2.93
N ALA A 214 9.23 8.20 2.18
CA ALA A 214 9.24 8.25 0.72
C ALA A 214 10.28 9.26 0.22
N ASN A 215 11.12 8.84 -0.73
CA ASN A 215 12.18 9.64 -1.34
C ASN A 215 11.61 10.59 -2.42
N ASN A 216 11.38 11.85 -2.06
CA ASN A 216 10.82 12.86 -2.96
C ASN A 216 11.68 13.08 -4.20
N ASN A 217 13.01 13.17 -4.04
CA ASN A 217 13.95 13.39 -5.15
C ASN A 217 13.86 12.32 -6.25
N MET A 218 13.49 11.08 -5.87
CA MET A 218 13.28 10.00 -6.81
C MET A 218 11.86 9.99 -7.38
N ILE A 219 10.85 10.11 -6.52
CA ILE A 219 9.44 10.01 -6.92
C ILE A 219 9.04 11.16 -7.84
N GLN A 220 9.46 12.41 -7.55
CA GLN A 220 9.15 13.58 -8.37
C GLN A 220 9.59 13.45 -9.84
N LYS A 221 10.64 12.69 -10.12
CA LYS A 221 11.09 12.44 -11.50
C LYS A 221 10.06 11.65 -12.31
N ASP A 222 9.37 10.68 -11.67
CA ASP A 222 8.34 9.88 -12.32
C ASP A 222 7.07 10.68 -12.58
N PHE A 223 6.83 11.71 -11.77
CA PHE A 223 5.65 12.57 -11.86
C PHE A 223 5.89 13.90 -12.60
N ASP A 224 7.08 14.10 -13.20
CA ASP A 224 7.44 15.33 -13.94
C ASP A 224 7.21 16.60 -13.12
N GLY A 225 7.50 16.56 -11.82
CA GLY A 225 7.26 17.66 -10.90
C GLY A 225 5.78 17.93 -10.56
N GLN A 226 4.85 17.08 -11.03
CA GLN A 226 3.44 17.17 -10.68
C GLN A 226 3.16 16.58 -9.30
N GLY A 227 2.03 16.98 -8.68
CA GLY A 227 1.64 16.49 -7.37
C GLY A 227 1.36 14.98 -7.36
N TYR A 228 1.90 14.30 -6.37
CA TYR A 228 1.63 12.89 -6.10
C TYR A 228 1.23 12.68 -4.63
N GLY A 229 0.60 11.55 -4.35
CA GLY A 229 0.34 11.07 -3.00
C GLY A 229 0.80 9.62 -2.86
N VAL A 230 1.25 9.25 -1.66
CA VAL A 230 1.57 7.88 -1.31
C VAL A 230 0.43 7.30 -0.49
N VAL A 231 -0.13 6.19 -0.93
CA VAL A 231 -1.36 5.63 -0.35
C VAL A 231 -1.28 4.12 -0.17
N SER A 232 -2.12 3.59 0.71
CA SER A 232 -2.32 2.15 0.92
C SER A 232 -1.00 1.38 1.08
N CYS A 233 -0.63 0.54 0.13
CA CYS A 233 0.60 -0.27 0.11
C CYS A 233 1.80 0.50 -0.48
N TYR A 234 1.93 1.78 -0.15
CA TYR A 234 2.98 2.72 -0.65
C TYR A 234 2.85 3.02 -2.14
N ASN A 235 1.63 2.99 -2.67
CA ASN A 235 1.39 3.38 -4.04
C ASN A 235 1.61 4.89 -4.22
N SER A 236 2.63 5.27 -4.97
CA SER A 236 2.79 6.65 -5.46
C SER A 236 1.86 6.85 -6.65
N LEU A 237 0.89 7.77 -6.53
CA LEU A 237 -0.16 8.00 -7.51
C LEU A 237 -0.41 9.50 -7.72
N PRO A 238 -0.90 9.94 -8.91
CA PRO A 238 -1.17 11.34 -9.19
C PRO A 238 -2.26 11.92 -8.28
N VAL A 239 -2.00 13.06 -7.65
CA VAL A 239 -3.01 13.89 -6.99
C VAL A 239 -3.91 14.54 -8.05
N ALA A 240 -5.14 14.84 -7.72
CA ALA A 240 -6.23 15.15 -8.65
C ALA A 240 -6.48 14.03 -9.67
N GLY A 241 -6.28 12.78 -9.24
CA GLY A 241 -6.43 11.57 -10.03
C GLY A 241 -6.46 10.34 -9.13
N GLY A 242 -5.56 9.38 -9.40
CA GLY A 242 -5.46 8.19 -8.57
C GLY A 242 -4.99 6.94 -9.29
N GLY A 243 -5.40 5.78 -8.76
CA GLY A 243 -5.18 4.48 -9.36
C GLY A 243 -6.48 3.92 -9.94
N SER A 244 -6.52 3.61 -11.24
CA SER A 244 -7.73 3.08 -11.87
C SER A 244 -8.02 1.63 -11.46
N THR A 245 -7.03 0.76 -11.54
CA THR A 245 -7.11 -0.67 -11.18
C THR A 245 -5.75 -1.21 -10.77
N LEU A 246 -5.74 -2.37 -10.10
CA LEU A 246 -4.53 -3.13 -9.78
C LEU A 246 -4.80 -4.62 -9.98
N SER A 247 -4.08 -5.24 -10.89
CA SER A 247 -3.93 -6.68 -10.99
C SER A 247 -2.49 -7.08 -10.72
N ARG A 248 -2.21 -8.36 -10.50
CA ARG A 248 -0.86 -8.82 -10.14
C ARG A 248 -0.56 -10.19 -10.72
N ILE A 249 0.69 -10.38 -11.13
CA ILE A 249 1.24 -11.67 -11.53
C ILE A 249 1.81 -12.39 -10.31
N ASN A 250 1.46 -13.65 -10.15
CA ASN A 250 2.10 -14.59 -9.23
C ASN A 250 3.35 -15.18 -9.90
N LEU A 251 4.50 -14.56 -9.66
CA LEU A 251 5.77 -14.99 -10.27
C LEU A 251 6.15 -16.43 -9.89
N LYS A 252 5.77 -16.90 -8.70
CA LYS A 252 5.93 -18.29 -8.29
C LYS A 252 5.22 -19.24 -9.26
N GLU A 253 3.95 -18.95 -9.57
CA GLU A 253 3.15 -19.78 -10.47
C GLU A 253 3.68 -19.75 -11.92
N VAL A 254 4.22 -18.62 -12.35
CA VAL A 254 4.92 -18.49 -13.64
C VAL A 254 6.19 -19.36 -13.64
N ALA A 255 6.99 -19.31 -12.58
CA ALA A 255 8.21 -20.10 -12.46
C ALA A 255 7.92 -21.61 -12.40
N VAL A 256 6.85 -22.04 -11.73
CA VAL A 256 6.44 -23.46 -11.70
C VAL A 256 6.14 -23.98 -13.11
N ARG A 257 5.49 -23.17 -13.95
CA ARG A 257 5.07 -23.52 -15.32
C ARG A 257 6.20 -23.50 -16.35
N SER A 258 7.31 -22.84 -16.07
CA SER A 258 8.48 -22.78 -16.95
C SER A 258 9.34 -24.05 -16.85
N LYS A 259 10.05 -24.39 -17.91
CA LYS A 259 10.97 -25.54 -17.95
C LYS A 259 12.30 -25.22 -17.28
N ASN A 260 12.82 -24.03 -17.52
CA ASN A 260 14.09 -23.52 -17.04
C ASN A 260 14.09 -21.99 -17.03
N ILE A 261 15.20 -21.35 -16.68
CA ILE A 261 15.32 -19.89 -16.64
C ILE A 261 15.08 -19.26 -18.01
N GLU A 262 15.62 -19.83 -19.08
CA GLU A 262 15.46 -19.29 -20.45
C GLU A 262 14.00 -19.32 -20.89
N ASP A 263 13.29 -20.43 -20.69
CA ASP A 263 11.87 -20.58 -20.99
C ASP A 263 11.01 -19.61 -20.16
N PHE A 264 11.38 -19.43 -18.89
CA PHE A 264 10.73 -18.45 -18.01
C PHE A 264 10.85 -17.03 -18.57
N LEU A 265 12.07 -16.58 -18.87
CA LEU A 265 12.34 -15.21 -19.28
C LEU A 265 11.83 -14.90 -20.69
N SER A 266 11.97 -15.86 -21.64
CA SER A 266 11.72 -15.60 -23.06
C SER A 266 10.29 -15.94 -23.51
N ASN A 267 9.60 -16.85 -22.80
CA ASN A 267 8.29 -17.35 -23.24
C ASN A 267 7.19 -17.13 -22.21
N ILE A 268 7.37 -17.69 -21.00
CA ILE A 268 6.25 -17.83 -20.04
C ILE A 268 5.94 -16.49 -19.37
N LEU A 269 6.96 -15.77 -18.89
CA LEU A 269 6.76 -14.47 -18.25
C LEU A 269 6.16 -13.41 -19.20
N PRO A 270 6.67 -13.22 -20.43
CA PRO A 270 6.06 -12.30 -21.39
C PRO A 270 4.61 -12.64 -21.73
N HIS A 271 4.28 -13.94 -21.86
CA HIS A 271 2.91 -14.38 -22.09
C HIS A 271 1.96 -13.93 -20.96
N TYR A 272 2.31 -14.18 -19.70
CA TYR A 272 1.46 -13.76 -18.58
C TYR A 272 1.45 -12.24 -18.36
N CYS A 273 2.53 -11.53 -18.71
CA CYS A 273 2.51 -10.06 -18.76
C CYS A 273 1.45 -9.56 -19.75
N GLN A 274 1.35 -10.19 -20.94
CA GLN A 274 0.33 -9.83 -21.94
C GLN A 274 -1.09 -10.10 -21.41
N LEU A 275 -1.32 -11.24 -20.77
CA LEU A 275 -2.65 -11.55 -20.19
C LEU A 275 -3.03 -10.57 -19.09
N GLN A 276 -2.08 -10.16 -18.25
CA GLN A 276 -2.32 -9.11 -17.24
C GLN A 276 -2.65 -7.77 -17.89
N LEU A 277 -1.96 -7.41 -18.96
CA LEU A 277 -2.23 -6.18 -19.71
C LEU A 277 -3.65 -6.21 -20.30
N ASN A 278 -4.09 -7.35 -20.85
CA ASN A 278 -5.45 -7.54 -21.37
C ASN A 278 -6.51 -7.31 -20.28
N LEU A 279 -6.28 -7.84 -19.07
CA LEU A 279 -7.16 -7.60 -17.92
C LEU A 279 -7.22 -6.12 -17.53
N ILE A 280 -6.07 -5.46 -17.45
CA ILE A 280 -5.98 -4.03 -17.13
C ILE A 280 -6.73 -3.19 -18.17
N GLN A 281 -6.53 -3.49 -19.46
CA GLN A 281 -7.20 -2.79 -20.56
C GLN A 281 -8.73 -2.99 -20.53
N ALA A 282 -9.19 -4.22 -20.28
CA ALA A 282 -10.62 -4.54 -20.17
C ALA A 282 -11.28 -3.79 -19.01
N ARG A 283 -10.63 -3.74 -17.84
CA ARG A 283 -11.10 -3.00 -16.66
C ARG A 283 -11.09 -1.49 -16.90
N SER A 284 -10.04 -0.95 -17.50
CA SER A 284 -9.98 0.47 -17.86
C SER A 284 -11.11 0.83 -18.82
N ASN A 285 -11.33 0.02 -19.87
CA ASN A 285 -12.42 0.22 -20.81
C ASN A 285 -13.80 0.19 -20.12
N PHE A 286 -14.02 -0.76 -19.21
CA PHE A 286 -15.27 -0.84 -18.44
C PHE A 286 -15.47 0.41 -17.57
N LEU A 287 -14.45 0.80 -16.80
CA LEU A 287 -14.51 1.95 -15.91
C LEU A 287 -14.84 3.25 -16.65
N TYR A 288 -14.20 3.49 -17.79
CA TYR A 288 -14.36 4.75 -18.52
C TYR A 288 -15.61 4.79 -19.42
N ASN A 289 -15.98 3.65 -20.02
CA ASN A 289 -17.03 3.63 -21.06
C ASN A 289 -18.35 3.01 -20.60
N LYS A 290 -18.37 2.26 -19.50
CA LYS A 290 -19.58 1.51 -19.06
C LYS A 290 -20.06 1.89 -17.69
N SER A 291 -19.16 2.11 -16.73
CA SER A 291 -19.53 2.34 -15.33
C SER A 291 -20.18 3.69 -15.06
N ASN A 292 -19.98 4.67 -15.95
CA ASN A 292 -20.37 6.08 -15.76
C ASN A 292 -19.79 6.77 -14.52
N PHE A 293 -18.79 6.19 -13.87
CA PHE A 293 -18.22 6.77 -12.64
C PHE A 293 -17.78 8.22 -12.84
N PHE A 294 -17.00 8.49 -13.87
CA PHE A 294 -16.48 9.84 -14.11
C PHE A 294 -17.56 10.83 -14.57
N ASN A 295 -18.61 10.35 -15.25
CA ASN A 295 -19.71 11.20 -15.72
C ASN A 295 -20.70 11.55 -14.62
N SER A 296 -20.72 10.81 -13.51
CA SER A 296 -21.64 11.01 -12.39
C SER A 296 -20.96 11.48 -11.11
N SER A 297 -19.66 11.76 -11.16
CA SER A 297 -18.87 12.16 -9.99
C SER A 297 -18.80 13.67 -9.86
N PHE A 298 -19.34 14.22 -8.76
CA PHE A 298 -19.17 15.64 -8.43
C PHE A 298 -17.70 16.04 -8.26
N LEU A 299 -16.82 15.09 -7.89
CA LEU A 299 -15.39 15.34 -7.80
C LEU A 299 -14.80 15.73 -9.15
N VAL A 300 -15.35 15.19 -10.27
CA VAL A 300 -14.96 15.58 -11.63
C VAL A 300 -15.58 16.93 -11.99
N GLU A 301 -16.88 17.12 -11.72
CA GLU A 301 -17.60 18.37 -12.02
C GLU A 301 -16.95 19.58 -11.35
N GLU A 302 -16.52 19.43 -10.12
CA GLU A 302 -15.84 20.49 -9.35
C GLU A 302 -14.31 20.53 -9.64
N GLY A 303 -13.81 19.66 -10.51
CA GLY A 303 -12.42 19.61 -10.92
C GLY A 303 -11.46 19.22 -9.77
N LEU A 304 -11.94 18.47 -8.80
CA LEU A 304 -11.15 17.91 -7.71
C LEU A 304 -10.37 16.67 -8.15
N ILE A 305 -10.84 16.01 -9.22
CA ILE A 305 -10.15 14.95 -9.93
C ILE A 305 -10.30 15.16 -11.45
N ASP A 306 -9.29 14.69 -12.21
CA ASP A 306 -9.28 14.64 -13.67
C ASP A 306 -9.25 13.16 -14.10
N PRO A 307 -10.22 12.67 -14.88
CA PRO A 307 -10.21 11.31 -15.42
C PRO A 307 -8.91 10.91 -16.13
N LYS A 308 -8.19 11.88 -16.72
CA LYS A 308 -6.91 11.63 -17.41
C LYS A 308 -5.72 11.40 -16.47
N ARG A 309 -5.91 11.57 -15.17
CA ARG A 309 -4.86 11.44 -14.15
C ARG A 309 -4.96 10.14 -13.35
N PHE A 310 -5.61 9.12 -13.88
CA PHE A 310 -5.68 7.80 -13.23
C PHE A 310 -4.70 6.83 -13.88
N ALA A 311 -3.86 6.22 -13.04
CA ALA A 311 -2.86 5.25 -13.48
C ALA A 311 -3.33 3.82 -13.16
N PRO A 312 -3.36 2.91 -14.14
CA PRO A 312 -3.48 1.49 -13.86
C PRO A 312 -2.15 0.98 -13.27
N MET A 313 -2.24 0.09 -12.28
CA MET A 313 -1.07 -0.47 -11.63
C MET A 313 -0.85 -1.91 -12.09
N PHE A 314 0.37 -2.21 -12.51
CA PHE A 314 0.82 -3.54 -12.89
C PHE A 314 1.56 -4.15 -11.69
N GLY A 315 0.87 -5.01 -10.95
CA GLY A 315 1.38 -5.61 -9.73
C GLY A 315 2.16 -6.90 -9.99
N ILE A 316 3.13 -7.19 -9.13
CA ILE A 316 3.80 -8.48 -9.06
C ILE A 316 3.94 -8.94 -7.61
N PHE A 317 4.01 -10.25 -7.38
CA PHE A 317 4.32 -10.85 -6.08
C PHE A 317 4.96 -12.24 -6.25
N GLY A 318 5.60 -12.76 -5.19
CA GLY A 318 6.22 -14.07 -5.22
C GLY A 318 7.59 -14.11 -5.89
N MET A 319 8.35 -13.01 -5.87
CA MET A 319 9.70 -12.95 -6.45
C MET A 319 10.65 -13.95 -5.78
N ALA A 320 10.62 -14.02 -4.46
CA ALA A 320 11.51 -14.92 -3.72
C ALA A 320 11.31 -16.39 -4.11
N GLU A 321 10.07 -16.83 -4.18
CA GLU A 321 9.74 -18.20 -4.57
C GLU A 321 10.09 -18.46 -6.04
N ALA A 322 9.81 -17.49 -6.92
CA ALA A 322 10.12 -17.63 -8.35
C ALA A 322 11.62 -17.82 -8.58
N VAL A 323 12.43 -16.94 -7.99
CA VAL A 323 13.91 -17.03 -8.13
C VAL A 323 14.43 -18.34 -7.56
N ASN A 324 14.00 -18.73 -6.36
CA ASN A 324 14.47 -19.96 -5.72
C ASN A 324 14.08 -21.22 -6.54
N ILE A 325 12.86 -21.27 -7.11
CA ILE A 325 12.42 -22.36 -8.01
C ILE A 325 13.29 -22.39 -9.28
N LEU A 326 13.58 -21.24 -9.87
CA LEU A 326 14.39 -21.15 -11.09
C LEU A 326 15.85 -21.56 -10.82
N GLN A 327 16.42 -21.17 -9.69
CA GLN A 327 17.76 -21.62 -9.24
C GLN A 327 17.79 -23.14 -9.08
N GLU A 328 16.78 -23.72 -8.42
CA GLU A 328 16.66 -25.18 -8.26
C GLU A 328 16.59 -25.90 -9.61
N LYS A 329 15.75 -25.42 -10.55
CA LYS A 329 15.64 -25.97 -11.91
C LYS A 329 16.95 -25.91 -12.70
N ALA A 330 17.81 -24.93 -12.38
CA ALA A 330 19.14 -24.80 -12.98
C ALA A 330 20.24 -25.57 -12.22
N ASN A 331 19.90 -26.31 -11.16
CA ASN A 331 20.82 -26.96 -10.23
C ASN A 331 21.84 -25.98 -9.60
N LEU A 332 21.39 -24.76 -9.30
CA LEU A 332 22.17 -23.73 -8.63
C LEU A 332 21.75 -23.64 -7.16
N ALA A 333 22.72 -23.37 -6.28
CA ALA A 333 22.50 -23.30 -4.83
C ALA A 333 22.12 -21.88 -4.35
N GLY A 334 22.09 -20.90 -5.26
CA GLY A 334 21.84 -19.51 -4.92
C GLY A 334 20.43 -19.26 -4.36
N ARG A 335 20.35 -18.32 -3.43
CA ARG A 335 19.11 -17.97 -2.74
C ARG A 335 18.85 -16.47 -2.81
N TYR A 336 17.61 -16.11 -3.20
CA TYR A 336 17.17 -14.72 -3.25
C TYR A 336 17.36 -14.01 -1.90
N GLY A 337 17.90 -12.80 -1.96
CA GLY A 337 18.22 -11.98 -0.78
C GLY A 337 19.61 -12.22 -0.19
N PHE A 338 20.31 -13.29 -0.60
CA PHE A 338 21.61 -13.69 -0.06
C PHE A 338 22.70 -13.80 -1.12
N ASP A 339 22.40 -14.37 -2.25
CA ASP A 339 23.37 -14.66 -3.30
C ASP A 339 23.25 -13.67 -4.45
N GLU A 340 24.40 -13.15 -4.87
CA GLU A 340 24.46 -12.16 -5.95
C GLU A 340 23.83 -12.68 -7.25
N GLN A 341 24.08 -13.92 -7.64
CA GLN A 341 23.53 -14.52 -8.86
C GLN A 341 22.00 -14.65 -8.78
N ALA A 342 21.44 -15.01 -7.63
CA ALA A 342 20.01 -15.07 -7.42
C ALA A 342 19.38 -13.66 -7.44
N ASN A 343 20.04 -12.67 -6.85
CA ASN A 343 19.60 -11.28 -6.85
C ASN A 343 19.67 -10.66 -8.26
N GLU A 344 20.68 -10.97 -9.06
CA GLU A 344 20.76 -10.52 -10.47
C GLU A 344 19.68 -11.17 -11.34
N LEU A 345 19.31 -12.43 -11.11
CA LEU A 345 18.16 -13.04 -11.78
C LEU A 345 16.85 -12.31 -11.43
N ALA A 346 16.64 -11.98 -10.14
CA ALA A 346 15.50 -11.19 -9.70
C ALA A 346 15.45 -9.81 -10.39
N LEU A 347 16.60 -9.15 -10.49
CA LEU A 347 16.70 -7.85 -11.17
C LEU A 347 16.38 -7.99 -12.67
N THR A 348 16.87 -9.03 -13.33
CA THR A 348 16.55 -9.32 -14.74
C THR A 348 15.04 -9.50 -14.94
N ILE A 349 14.37 -10.23 -14.04
CA ILE A 349 12.90 -10.39 -14.06
C ILE A 349 12.21 -9.03 -13.96
N THR A 350 12.65 -8.19 -13.02
CA THR A 350 12.09 -6.84 -12.84
C THR A 350 12.29 -5.97 -14.09
N GLN A 351 13.48 -6.00 -14.68
CA GLN A 351 13.80 -5.23 -15.89
C GLN A 351 12.94 -5.64 -17.07
N LEU A 352 12.76 -6.94 -17.29
CA LEU A 352 11.91 -7.44 -18.37
C LEU A 352 10.45 -7.01 -18.23
N ILE A 353 9.92 -7.03 -17.00
CA ILE A 353 8.55 -6.57 -16.74
C ILE A 353 8.45 -5.05 -16.95
N ALA A 354 9.42 -4.27 -16.48
CA ALA A 354 9.45 -2.83 -16.68
C ALA A 354 9.55 -2.46 -18.16
N GLU A 355 10.42 -3.14 -18.92
CA GLU A 355 10.55 -2.97 -20.37
C GLU A 355 9.26 -3.36 -21.11
N PHE A 356 8.61 -4.46 -20.70
CA PHE A 356 7.31 -4.85 -21.24
C PHE A 356 6.29 -3.72 -21.04
N ILE A 357 6.16 -3.16 -19.83
CA ILE A 357 5.24 -2.05 -19.55
C ILE A 357 5.58 -0.82 -20.39
N ASP A 358 6.86 -0.50 -20.53
CA ASP A 358 7.32 0.66 -21.31
C ASP A 358 7.02 0.56 -22.81
N ASN A 359 6.96 -0.65 -23.35
CA ASN A 359 6.67 -0.90 -24.75
C ASN A 359 5.18 -1.05 -25.06
N HIS A 360 4.29 -1.00 -24.07
CA HIS A 360 2.86 -1.17 -24.27
C HIS A 360 2.07 0.04 -23.77
N THR A 361 1.11 0.48 -24.59
CA THR A 361 0.17 1.56 -24.23
C THR A 361 -1.13 0.99 -23.70
N ILE A 362 -1.75 1.73 -22.79
CA ILE A 362 -3.05 1.42 -22.20
C ILE A 362 -3.98 2.63 -22.40
N ASP A 363 -5.15 2.39 -22.98
CA ASP A 363 -6.15 3.43 -23.14
C ASP A 363 -6.59 3.96 -21.78
N TYR A 364 -6.82 5.26 -21.73
CA TYR A 364 -7.25 6.00 -20.52
C TYR A 364 -6.21 6.02 -19.37
N ALA A 365 -5.03 5.45 -19.55
CA ALA A 365 -4.00 5.50 -18.52
C ALA A 365 -3.29 6.85 -18.47
N TRP A 366 -3.01 7.34 -17.26
CA TRP A 366 -2.11 8.46 -17.07
C TRP A 366 -0.76 8.17 -17.74
N LYS A 367 -0.25 9.11 -18.56
CA LYS A 367 0.95 8.93 -19.42
C LYS A 367 0.85 7.75 -20.41
N GLY A 368 -0.34 7.20 -20.63
CA GLY A 368 -0.57 6.10 -21.58
C GLY A 368 0.00 4.75 -21.17
N LYS A 369 0.46 4.56 -19.93
CA LYS A 369 1.13 3.34 -19.47
C LYS A 369 0.65 2.91 -18.09
N ALA A 370 0.85 1.63 -17.76
CA ALA A 370 0.73 1.16 -16.39
C ALA A 370 1.93 1.61 -15.54
N MET A 371 1.75 1.64 -14.24
CA MET A 371 2.82 1.86 -13.26
C MET A 371 3.15 0.55 -12.55
N LEU A 372 4.41 0.12 -12.59
CA LEU A 372 4.86 -1.10 -11.93
C LEU A 372 4.76 -0.96 -10.41
N HIS A 373 4.20 -1.99 -9.74
CA HIS A 373 4.03 -2.04 -8.29
C HIS A 373 4.46 -3.36 -7.70
N SER A 374 5.29 -3.31 -6.66
CA SER A 374 5.64 -4.48 -5.84
C SER A 374 4.56 -4.70 -4.80
N GLN A 375 3.63 -5.61 -5.12
CA GLN A 375 2.37 -5.76 -4.39
C GLN A 375 2.51 -6.47 -3.04
N SER A 376 1.84 -5.95 -2.04
CA SER A 376 1.61 -6.65 -0.77
C SER A 376 0.73 -7.89 -0.94
N GLY A 377 0.91 -8.88 -0.07
CA GLY A 377 0.10 -10.08 -0.04
C GLY A 377 -1.30 -9.86 0.53
N ILE A 378 -2.20 -10.78 0.22
CA ILE A 378 -3.55 -10.88 0.79
C ILE A 378 -3.75 -12.27 1.39
N SER A 379 -4.85 -12.46 2.15
CA SER A 379 -5.16 -13.70 2.87
C SER A 379 -5.12 -14.97 2.02
N ILE A 380 -5.47 -14.84 0.75
CA ILE A 380 -5.51 -15.96 -0.19
C ILE A 380 -4.14 -16.29 -0.82
N ASP A 381 -3.10 -15.49 -0.61
CA ASP A 381 -1.75 -15.72 -1.15
C ASP A 381 -0.90 -16.63 -0.25
N ARG A 382 -1.51 -17.63 0.33
CA ARG A 382 -0.84 -18.58 1.22
C ARG A 382 0.40 -19.18 0.56
N ALA A 383 1.49 -19.26 1.32
CA ALA A 383 2.78 -19.78 0.86
C ALA A 383 3.41 -19.02 -0.34
N THR A 384 3.08 -17.74 -0.51
CA THR A 384 3.71 -16.87 -1.49
C THR A 384 4.07 -15.53 -0.84
N THR A 385 5.31 -15.12 -1.00
CA THR A 385 5.82 -13.89 -0.38
C THR A 385 5.30 -12.64 -1.11
N PRO A 386 4.89 -11.59 -0.40
CA PRO A 386 4.46 -10.33 -1.01
C PRO A 386 5.56 -9.69 -1.87
N GLY A 387 5.22 -9.26 -3.07
CA GLY A 387 6.07 -8.47 -3.94
C GLY A 387 7.48 -8.99 -4.11
N LEU A 388 8.43 -8.15 -3.83
CA LEU A 388 9.87 -8.42 -3.83
C LEU A 388 10.43 -8.83 -2.46
N ARG A 389 9.59 -8.94 -1.45
CA ARG A 389 10.08 -9.20 -0.10
C ARG A 389 10.87 -10.49 -0.01
N ILE A 390 11.89 -10.47 0.81
CA ILE A 390 12.52 -11.67 1.30
C ILE A 390 11.56 -12.30 2.32
N PRO A 391 11.34 -13.63 2.28
CA PRO A 391 10.41 -14.27 3.20
C PRO A 391 10.75 -13.93 4.64
N TYR A 392 9.76 -13.48 5.38
CA TYR A 392 9.94 -13.02 6.74
C TYR A 392 10.55 -14.11 7.64
N GLY A 393 11.56 -13.77 8.49
CA GLY A 393 12.42 -14.64 9.30
C GLY A 393 13.51 -15.34 8.52
N GLN A 394 13.59 -15.02 7.28
CA GLN A 394 14.63 -15.50 6.40
C GLN A 394 15.41 -14.32 5.82
N GLU A 395 15.11 -13.10 6.32
CA GLU A 395 15.82 -11.91 5.87
C GLU A 395 17.28 -11.95 6.36
N PRO A 396 18.23 -11.47 5.54
CA PRO A 396 19.59 -11.20 6.01
C PRO A 396 19.60 -10.00 6.99
N ASP A 397 20.77 -9.60 7.44
CA ASP A 397 20.91 -8.33 8.15
C ASP A 397 20.42 -7.14 7.29
N PRO A 398 20.04 -6.01 7.92
CA PRO A 398 19.44 -4.89 7.21
C PRO A 398 20.29 -4.32 6.08
N VAL A 399 21.61 -4.34 6.18
CA VAL A 399 22.52 -3.82 5.14
C VAL A 399 22.52 -4.74 3.93
N THR A 400 22.67 -6.05 4.16
CA THR A 400 22.60 -7.07 3.10
C THR A 400 21.22 -7.05 2.42
N HIS A 401 20.14 -6.87 3.18
CA HIS A 401 18.79 -6.72 2.64
C HIS A 401 18.67 -5.50 1.70
N ILE A 402 19.16 -4.34 2.15
CA ILE A 402 19.22 -3.12 1.32
C ILE A 402 20.00 -3.37 0.04
N MET A 403 21.19 -4.00 0.14
CA MET A 403 22.04 -4.28 -1.02
C MET A 403 21.42 -5.28 -2.00
N ALA A 404 20.57 -6.18 -1.53
CA ALA A 404 19.83 -7.10 -2.40
C ALA A 404 18.74 -6.39 -3.22
N LEU A 405 18.10 -5.33 -2.67
CA LEU A 405 16.90 -4.74 -3.26
C LEU A 405 17.08 -3.36 -3.91
N TYR A 406 18.14 -2.60 -3.58
CA TYR A 406 18.24 -1.19 -4.00
C TYR A 406 18.11 -0.97 -5.51
N LYS A 407 18.63 -1.87 -6.35
CA LYS A 407 18.57 -1.76 -7.81
C LYS A 407 17.15 -1.87 -8.35
N HIS A 408 16.23 -2.50 -7.61
CA HIS A 408 14.84 -2.66 -8.03
C HIS A 408 14.02 -1.38 -7.89
N HIS A 409 14.31 -0.54 -6.89
CA HIS A 409 13.49 0.62 -6.53
C HIS A 409 13.24 1.60 -7.68
N GLN A 410 14.17 1.71 -8.63
CA GLN A 410 14.03 2.60 -9.80
C GLN A 410 12.92 2.18 -10.77
N TYR A 411 12.52 0.90 -10.78
CA TYR A 411 11.53 0.37 -11.73
C TYR A 411 10.10 0.44 -11.19
N PHE A 412 9.93 0.52 -9.87
CA PHE A 412 8.62 0.46 -9.23
C PHE A 412 8.00 1.85 -9.05
N THR A 413 7.58 2.46 -10.17
CA THR A 413 7.06 3.84 -10.19
C THR A 413 5.81 4.04 -9.34
N SER A 414 4.99 2.98 -9.13
CA SER A 414 3.85 3.00 -8.18
C SER A 414 4.19 2.40 -6.82
N GLY A 415 5.47 2.38 -6.43
CA GLY A 415 5.88 2.01 -5.09
C GLY A 415 6.28 0.54 -4.91
N ILE A 416 7.10 0.33 -3.89
CA ILE A 416 7.67 -0.96 -3.53
C ILE A 416 7.34 -1.29 -2.08
N SER A 417 6.58 -2.37 -1.87
CA SER A 417 6.09 -2.75 -0.55
C SER A 417 7.06 -3.64 0.21
N ASP A 418 8.31 -3.19 0.36
CA ASP A 418 9.30 -3.88 1.21
C ASP A 418 9.27 -3.37 2.65
N ILE A 419 9.71 -4.21 3.61
CA ILE A 419 9.75 -3.87 5.03
C ILE A 419 11.02 -4.46 5.66
N LEU A 420 11.87 -3.58 6.14
CA LEU A 420 13.04 -3.98 6.93
C LEU A 420 12.61 -4.40 8.35
N THR A 421 13.17 -5.49 8.84
CA THR A 421 13.01 -5.90 10.23
C THR A 421 14.24 -5.45 11.03
N ILE A 422 14.02 -4.54 11.98
CA ILE A 422 15.08 -3.94 12.80
C ILE A 422 14.92 -4.41 14.25
N ASP A 423 16.05 -4.73 14.87
CA ASP A 423 16.07 -5.14 16.28
C ASP A 423 15.67 -4.00 17.22
N GLU A 424 15.00 -4.34 18.33
CA GLU A 424 14.49 -3.34 19.30
C GLU A 424 15.57 -2.50 19.96
N THR A 425 16.83 -2.94 19.97
CA THR A 425 17.95 -2.17 20.52
C THR A 425 18.18 -0.84 19.81
N ILE A 426 17.67 -0.70 18.58
CA ILE A 426 17.70 0.56 17.82
C ILE A 426 17.04 1.73 18.55
N LYS A 427 16.05 1.44 19.42
CA LYS A 427 15.38 2.47 20.24
C LYS A 427 16.34 3.26 21.12
N ASN A 428 17.45 2.64 21.50
CA ASN A 428 18.51 3.28 22.29
C ASN A 428 19.45 4.13 21.44
N ASN A 429 19.40 3.99 20.12
CA ASN A 429 20.24 4.74 19.20
C ASN A 429 19.50 5.06 17.87
N PRO A 430 18.48 5.96 17.88
CA PRO A 430 17.76 6.33 16.66
C PRO A 430 18.66 6.93 15.57
N LEU A 431 19.79 7.54 15.93
CA LEU A 431 20.77 8.05 14.97
C LEU A 431 21.34 6.94 14.06
N ALA A 432 21.48 5.73 14.54
CA ALA A 432 21.91 4.61 13.70
C ALA A 432 20.86 4.29 12.63
N LEU A 433 19.56 4.29 12.98
CA LEU A 433 18.48 4.10 12.00
C LEU A 433 18.41 5.24 11.01
N LEU A 434 18.64 6.48 11.45
CA LEU A 434 18.76 7.65 10.57
C LEU A 434 19.84 7.46 9.53
N GLN A 435 21.02 7.00 9.93
CA GLN A 435 22.15 6.76 9.01
C GLN A 435 21.85 5.62 8.03
N ILE A 436 21.21 4.55 8.46
CA ILE A 436 20.76 3.45 7.59
C ILE A 436 19.76 3.97 6.54
N CYS A 437 18.78 4.76 6.96
CA CYS A 437 17.79 5.37 6.09
C CYS A 437 18.44 6.28 5.03
N LYS A 438 19.33 7.19 5.45
CA LYS A 438 20.07 8.08 4.53
C LYS A 438 20.96 7.29 3.57
N ALA A 439 21.59 6.24 4.04
CA ALA A 439 22.42 5.36 3.18
C ALA A 439 21.54 4.65 2.15
N ALA A 440 20.38 4.10 2.55
CA ALA A 440 19.45 3.45 1.62
C ALA A 440 19.01 4.43 0.50
N PHE A 441 18.69 5.67 0.83
CA PHE A 441 18.31 6.68 -0.17
C PHE A 441 19.47 7.05 -1.11
N LYS A 442 20.69 7.12 -0.61
CA LYS A 442 21.88 7.35 -1.45
C LYS A 442 22.15 6.19 -2.43
N PHE A 443 21.78 4.96 -2.06
CA PHE A 443 21.83 3.81 -2.97
C PHE A 443 20.67 3.79 -3.98
N GLY A 444 19.67 4.66 -3.84
CA GLY A 444 18.54 4.75 -4.77
C GLY A 444 17.27 4.06 -4.28
N PHE A 445 17.11 3.90 -2.97
CA PHE A 445 15.82 3.49 -2.41
C PHE A 445 14.76 4.55 -2.71
N ARG A 446 13.61 4.10 -3.19
CA ARG A 446 12.40 4.94 -3.35
C ARG A 446 11.70 5.13 -2.02
N GLU A 447 11.69 4.09 -1.21
CA GLU A 447 10.88 3.99 0.00
C GLU A 447 11.65 3.24 1.08
N PHE A 448 11.59 3.76 2.29
CA PHE A 448 12.19 3.15 3.46
C PHE A 448 11.12 2.84 4.50
N THR A 449 10.95 1.57 4.79
CA THR A 449 9.96 1.08 5.73
C THR A 449 10.59 0.12 6.72
N ALA A 450 10.32 0.29 7.99
CA ALA A 450 10.87 -0.58 9.03
C ALA A 450 9.79 -1.00 10.03
N ASN A 451 9.87 -2.27 10.44
CA ASN A 451 9.26 -2.78 11.66
C ASN A 451 10.33 -2.91 12.74
N ILE A 452 10.03 -2.43 13.93
CA ILE A 452 10.93 -2.58 15.07
C ILE A 452 10.43 -3.77 15.89
N SER A 453 11.32 -4.73 16.14
CA SER A 453 11.03 -5.89 16.98
C SER A 453 10.56 -5.45 18.36
N GLY A 454 9.56 -6.16 18.91
CA GLY A 454 8.99 -5.81 20.22
C GLY A 454 7.91 -4.72 20.19
N ASN A 455 7.69 -4.00 19.07
CA ASN A 455 6.56 -3.09 18.98
C ASN A 455 5.24 -3.87 18.87
N ASP A 456 4.20 -3.37 19.54
CA ASP A 456 2.84 -3.90 19.39
C ASP A 456 2.19 -3.47 18.08
N LEU A 457 2.50 -2.24 17.64
CA LEU A 457 2.06 -1.70 16.35
C LEU A 457 3.05 -2.11 15.26
N VAL A 458 2.60 -2.89 14.29
CA VAL A 458 3.44 -3.44 13.22
C VAL A 458 2.79 -3.31 11.85
N ARG A 459 3.63 -3.25 10.82
CA ARG A 459 3.20 -3.33 9.43
C ARG A 459 3.11 -4.79 9.01
N VAL A 460 2.00 -5.15 8.41
CA VAL A 460 1.78 -6.51 7.91
C VAL A 460 1.93 -6.54 6.39
N THR A 461 1.15 -5.69 5.74
CA THR A 461 1.19 -5.49 4.28
C THR A 461 1.30 -3.98 4.01
N GLY A 462 0.31 -3.36 3.39
CA GLY A 462 0.19 -1.91 3.24
C GLY A 462 -0.55 -1.23 4.39
N TYR A 463 -0.85 -1.93 5.46
CA TYR A 463 -1.56 -1.41 6.62
C TYR A 463 -0.90 -1.86 7.93
N MET A 464 -1.29 -1.17 9.00
CA MET A 464 -0.81 -1.45 10.35
C MET A 464 -1.80 -2.32 11.11
N VAL A 465 -1.29 -3.09 12.07
CA VAL A 465 -2.10 -3.79 13.07
C VAL A 465 -1.45 -3.68 14.44
N ARG A 466 -2.25 -3.85 15.50
CA ARG A 466 -1.73 -4.15 16.83
C ARG A 466 -1.73 -5.65 17.04
N LEU A 467 -0.58 -6.22 17.38
CA LEU A 467 -0.47 -7.65 17.67
C LEU A 467 -1.35 -8.06 18.86
N SER A 468 -1.51 -7.19 19.84
CA SER A 468 -2.42 -7.37 20.98
C SER A 468 -3.90 -7.46 20.54
N ASP A 469 -4.32 -6.65 19.56
CA ASP A 469 -5.69 -6.69 19.02
C ASP A 469 -5.94 -7.97 18.20
N ILE A 470 -4.96 -8.44 17.42
CA ILE A 470 -5.04 -9.71 16.70
C ILE A 470 -5.17 -10.89 17.68
N LYS A 471 -4.34 -10.93 18.74
CA LYS A 471 -4.42 -11.95 19.78
C LYS A 471 -5.78 -11.98 20.47
N ARG A 472 -6.31 -10.78 20.78
CA ARG A 472 -7.64 -10.65 21.39
C ARG A 472 -8.75 -11.08 20.44
N TYR A 473 -8.71 -10.67 19.18
CA TYR A 473 -9.66 -11.11 18.17
C TYR A 473 -9.74 -12.62 18.05
N LYS A 474 -8.59 -13.30 17.99
CA LYS A 474 -8.53 -14.76 17.92
C LYS A 474 -9.13 -15.45 19.14
N LYS A 475 -8.93 -14.86 20.33
CA LYS A 475 -9.41 -15.46 21.60
C LYS A 475 -10.87 -15.17 21.86
N GLU A 476 -11.34 -13.98 21.55
CA GLU A 476 -12.62 -13.44 22.03
C GLU A 476 -13.56 -13.04 20.89
N GLY A 477 -13.13 -13.10 19.63
CA GLY A 477 -13.90 -12.55 18.49
C GLY A 477 -14.17 -11.04 18.65
N SER A 478 -13.25 -10.31 19.21
CA SER A 478 -13.45 -8.94 19.65
C SER A 478 -13.69 -7.96 18.52
N ARG A 479 -14.65 -7.07 18.71
CA ARG A 479 -15.03 -5.99 17.80
C ARG A 479 -14.49 -4.62 18.20
N ILE A 480 -13.44 -4.61 18.94
CA ILE A 480 -12.87 -3.34 19.34
C ILE A 480 -12.24 -2.71 18.16
N ASN A 481 -12.91 -1.76 17.62
CA ASN A 481 -12.27 -1.11 16.64
C ASN A 481 -12.76 -0.04 16.02
N THR A 482 -11.84 0.57 15.91
CA THR A 482 -11.56 1.67 15.17
C THR A 482 -11.16 1.35 13.74
N THR A 483 -10.46 0.39 13.46
CA THR A 483 -10.12 -0.09 12.14
C THR A 483 -10.93 -1.31 11.73
N PHE A 484 -10.98 -1.57 10.43
CA PHE A 484 -11.58 -2.78 9.89
C PHE A 484 -10.68 -3.98 10.21
N LEU A 485 -10.76 -4.44 11.46
CA LEU A 485 -10.06 -5.63 11.90
C LEU A 485 -11.03 -6.81 11.90
N GLY A 486 -10.71 -7.85 11.17
CA GLY A 486 -11.53 -9.05 11.07
C GLY A 486 -10.69 -10.27 10.81
N ALA A 487 -11.34 -11.37 10.43
CA ALA A 487 -10.68 -12.62 10.08
C ALA A 487 -9.59 -12.41 9.03
N GLU A 488 -9.84 -11.59 8.04
CA GLU A 488 -8.89 -11.29 6.98
C GLU A 488 -7.62 -10.61 7.49
N ALA A 489 -7.71 -9.60 8.36
CA ALA A 489 -6.54 -8.95 8.93
C ALA A 489 -5.72 -9.93 9.79
N ALA A 490 -6.40 -10.83 10.52
CA ALA A 490 -5.75 -11.89 11.29
C ALA A 490 -5.05 -12.90 10.37
N GLU A 491 -5.70 -13.34 9.30
CA GLU A 491 -5.12 -14.26 8.31
C GLU A 491 -3.95 -13.63 7.56
N ASN A 492 -4.06 -12.38 7.14
CA ASN A 492 -2.96 -11.66 6.51
C ASN A 492 -1.75 -11.53 7.44
N THR A 493 -1.99 -11.28 8.73
CA THR A 493 -0.93 -11.21 9.74
C THR A 493 -0.24 -12.57 9.88
N GLU A 494 -0.99 -13.66 9.83
CA GLU A 494 -0.44 -15.03 9.87
C GLU A 494 0.31 -15.38 8.59
N ASN A 495 -0.26 -15.08 7.42
CA ASN A 495 0.38 -15.38 6.14
C ASN A 495 1.72 -14.63 5.98
N ASN A 496 1.83 -13.44 6.54
CA ASN A 496 3.09 -12.71 6.62
C ASN A 496 3.96 -13.15 7.80
N SER A 497 3.61 -14.25 8.46
CA SER A 497 4.37 -14.92 9.51
C SER A 497 4.59 -14.13 10.81
N TYR A 498 3.88 -13.01 11.02
CA TYR A 498 4.09 -12.17 12.19
C TYR A 498 3.69 -12.82 13.51
N LEU A 499 2.57 -13.54 13.54
CA LEU A 499 2.11 -14.25 14.74
C LEU A 499 2.63 -15.68 14.84
N CYS A 500 2.99 -16.30 13.71
CA CYS A 500 3.47 -17.67 13.65
C CYS A 500 4.95 -17.81 13.99
N ARG A 501 5.68 -16.71 14.19
CA ARG A 501 7.09 -16.80 14.48
C ARG A 501 7.40 -17.24 15.88
N LYS A 502 8.15 -18.34 15.91
CA LYS A 502 9.00 -18.61 17.06
C LYS A 502 10.22 -17.70 16.94
N PRO A 503 10.59 -16.93 17.99
CA PRO A 503 11.87 -16.25 18.01
C PRO A 503 12.94 -17.27 17.63
N ARG A 504 13.78 -16.95 16.67
CA ARG A 504 14.97 -17.75 16.41
C ARG A 504 15.91 -17.55 17.60
N VAL A 505 15.78 -18.38 18.59
CA VAL A 505 16.84 -18.54 19.58
C VAL A 505 17.96 -19.22 18.80
N ILE A 506 18.96 -18.44 18.38
CA ILE A 506 20.23 -18.98 17.91
C ILE A 506 20.87 -19.59 19.16
N SER A 507 20.69 -20.88 19.36
CA SER A 507 21.42 -21.56 20.42
C SER A 507 22.90 -21.52 20.06
N HIS A 508 23.76 -21.32 21.06
CA HIS A 508 25.20 -21.30 20.89
C HIS A 508 25.74 -22.58 20.18
N GLU A 509 24.97 -23.67 20.24
CA GLU A 509 25.29 -24.96 19.58
C GLU A 509 25.12 -24.91 18.05
N GLN A 510 24.23 -24.08 17.51
CA GLN A 510 24.05 -23.95 16.05
C GLN A 510 25.13 -23.09 15.38
N VAL A 511 25.84 -22.26 16.14
CA VAL A 511 26.96 -21.44 15.62
C VAL A 511 28.26 -22.25 15.55
N MET A 512 28.40 -23.26 16.41
CA MET A 512 29.63 -24.09 16.50
C MET A 512 29.56 -25.35 15.62
N GLY A 513 28.41 -25.71 15.06
CA GLY A 513 28.24 -26.93 14.24
C GLY A 513 28.55 -26.76 12.74
N ASN A 514 28.89 -25.54 12.29
CA ASN A 514 29.20 -25.20 10.89
C ASN A 514 30.66 -24.67 10.74
N ARG A 515 31.61 -25.27 11.45
CA ARG A 515 33.03 -25.08 11.18
C ARG A 515 33.68 -26.38 10.72
#